data_586c7280ca8c317d232801071214c5fc
#
_entry.id   586c7280ca8c317d232801071214c5fc
#
_cell.length_a   1.000
_cell.length_b   1.000
_cell.length_c   1.000
_cell.angle_alpha   90.00
_cell.angle_beta   90.00
_cell.angle_gamma   90.00
#
_symmetry.space_group_name_H-M   'P 1'
#
loop_
_entity.id
_entity.type
_entity.pdbx_description
1 polymer ?
#
loop_
_entity_poly.entity_id
_entity_poly.type
_entity_poly.pdbx_seq_one_letter_code
_entity_poly.pdbx_strand_id
1 'polypeptide(L)'
;MFQSLGSPEDVAALTQLAKKWNIDLTASNVAGEQATFASIEAASTRVAKVVFQHVCQDLAAKQVALLQGPQPCPTCGTRCETEVRRRTLNTAEGPVEIDEVVGHCKEPGCRRDFFPSASPTRLASARL
;
A
#
# COMPACT_ATOMS: atom_id res chain seq x y z
N MET A 1 -15.89 16.02 -18.51
CA MET A 1 -15.05 15.51 -19.49
C MET A 1 -13.76 14.95 -18.93
N PHE A 2 -13.35 13.89 -19.50
CA PHE A 2 -12.19 13.25 -19.03
C PHE A 2 -10.98 13.89 -19.60
N GLN A 3 -10.37 14.68 -18.79
CA GLN A 3 -9.13 15.23 -19.10
C GLN A 3 -8.16 14.16 -18.96
N SER A 4 -7.64 13.53 -19.38
CA SER A 4 -6.62 12.60 -19.22
C SER A 4 -6.53 12.03 -17.84
N LEU A 5 -6.90 10.85 -17.69
CA LEU A 5 -6.70 10.12 -16.47
C LEU A 5 -5.23 9.78 -16.28
N GLY A 6 -4.37 10.28 -17.14
CA GLY A 6 -2.94 10.11 -17.04
C GLY A 6 -2.25 10.76 -18.20
N SER A 7 -1.06 11.29 -17.98
CA SER A 7 -0.21 11.81 -19.03
C SER A 7 0.37 10.68 -19.86
N PRO A 8 0.93 10.96 -21.05
CA PRO A 8 1.66 9.94 -21.81
C PRO A 8 2.77 9.28 -20.99
N GLU A 9 3.43 10.03 -20.11
CA GLU A 9 4.43 9.48 -19.22
C GLU A 9 3.83 8.50 -18.22
N ASP A 10 2.65 8.82 -17.68
CA ASP A 10 1.94 7.92 -16.77
C ASP A 10 1.54 6.63 -17.47
N VAL A 11 1.05 6.72 -18.68
CA VAL A 11 0.69 5.54 -19.48
C VAL A 11 1.91 4.67 -19.73
N ALA A 12 3.04 5.29 -20.09
CA ALA A 12 4.28 4.56 -20.31
C ALA A 12 4.75 3.87 -19.04
N ALA A 13 4.67 4.56 -17.90
CA ALA A 13 5.04 3.98 -16.62
C ALA A 13 4.16 2.79 -16.28
N LEU A 14 2.86 2.89 -16.47
CA LEU A 14 1.93 1.79 -16.22
C LEU A 14 2.21 0.60 -17.15
N THR A 15 2.55 0.87 -18.40
CA THR A 15 2.91 -0.18 -19.35
C THR A 15 4.16 -0.94 -18.89
N GLN A 16 5.16 -0.21 -18.40
CA GLN A 16 6.36 -0.84 -17.86
C GLN A 16 6.04 -1.68 -16.62
N LEU A 17 5.19 -1.17 -15.73
CA LEU A 17 4.76 -1.92 -14.55
C LEU A 17 4.00 -3.19 -14.95
N ALA A 18 3.15 -3.13 -15.95
CA ALA A 18 2.42 -4.29 -16.43
C ALA A 18 3.39 -5.38 -16.90
N LYS A 19 4.44 -5.00 -17.61
CA LYS A 19 5.49 -5.93 -18.04
C LYS A 19 6.23 -6.50 -16.84
N LYS A 20 6.59 -5.65 -15.92
CA LYS A 20 7.33 -6.05 -14.72
C LYS A 20 6.55 -7.07 -13.89
N TRP A 21 5.26 -6.89 -13.78
CA TRP A 21 4.40 -7.78 -12.99
C TRP A 21 3.76 -8.88 -13.83
N ASN A 22 4.19 -9.02 -15.07
CA ASN A 22 3.73 -10.09 -15.96
C ASN A 22 2.20 -10.08 -16.17
N ILE A 23 1.65 -8.89 -16.36
CA ILE A 23 0.22 -8.72 -16.64
C ILE A 23 0.04 -8.73 -18.15
N ASP A 24 -0.69 -9.71 -18.66
CA ASP A 24 -0.92 -9.82 -20.10
C ASP A 24 -2.14 -9.00 -20.51
N LEU A 25 -1.88 -7.92 -21.23
CA LEU A 25 -2.93 -7.04 -21.76
C LEU A 25 -3.18 -7.28 -23.24
N THR A 26 -2.55 -8.31 -23.81
CA THR A 26 -2.66 -8.57 -25.25
C THR A 26 -3.45 -9.84 -25.60
N ALA A 27 -3.93 -10.55 -24.59
CA ALA A 27 -4.72 -11.74 -24.81
C ALA A 27 -5.97 -11.43 -25.65
N SER A 28 -6.37 -12.34 -26.52
CA SER A 28 -7.45 -12.10 -27.47
C SER A 28 -8.77 -11.76 -26.79
N ASN A 29 -9.01 -12.28 -25.58
CA ASN A 29 -10.23 -11.98 -24.83
C ASN A 29 -10.21 -10.60 -24.18
N VAL A 30 -9.11 -9.87 -24.23
CA VAL A 30 -8.98 -8.54 -23.67
C VAL A 30 -8.74 -7.48 -24.74
N ALA A 31 -8.04 -7.82 -25.81
CA ALA A 31 -7.61 -6.85 -26.81
C ALA A 31 -7.96 -7.22 -28.24
N GLY A 32 -8.46 -8.44 -28.49
CA GLY A 32 -8.76 -8.92 -29.82
C GLY A 32 -10.21 -8.73 -30.20
N GLU A 33 -10.54 -9.20 -31.39
CA GLU A 33 -11.92 -9.13 -31.91
C GLU A 33 -12.91 -9.92 -31.07
N GLN A 34 -12.44 -10.89 -30.30
CA GLN A 34 -13.27 -11.70 -29.43
C GLN A 34 -13.56 -11.04 -28.09
N ALA A 35 -12.94 -9.89 -27.83
CA ALA A 35 -13.12 -9.20 -26.55
C ALA A 35 -14.54 -8.66 -26.44
N THR A 36 -15.14 -8.87 -25.27
CA THR A 36 -16.43 -8.30 -24.91
C THR A 36 -16.21 -7.23 -23.86
N PHE A 37 -17.20 -6.36 -23.65
CA PHE A 37 -17.07 -5.37 -22.58
C PHE A 37 -16.84 -6.06 -21.23
N ALA A 38 -17.52 -7.18 -20.98
CA ALA A 38 -17.35 -7.92 -19.73
C ALA A 38 -15.92 -8.43 -19.56
N SER A 39 -15.31 -8.95 -20.63
CA SER A 39 -13.92 -9.43 -20.53
C SER A 39 -12.93 -8.28 -20.36
N ILE A 40 -13.18 -7.15 -21.00
CA ILE A 40 -12.36 -5.96 -20.85
C ILE A 40 -12.47 -5.41 -19.42
N GLU A 41 -13.70 -5.33 -18.90
CA GLU A 41 -13.92 -4.85 -17.54
C GLU A 41 -13.25 -5.76 -16.50
N ALA A 42 -13.38 -7.07 -16.66
CA ALA A 42 -12.75 -8.02 -15.74
C ALA A 42 -11.23 -7.88 -15.76
N ALA A 43 -10.64 -7.74 -16.94
CA ALA A 43 -9.20 -7.55 -17.06
C ALA A 43 -8.75 -6.24 -16.42
N SER A 44 -9.52 -5.17 -16.66
CA SER A 44 -9.21 -3.85 -16.10
C SER A 44 -9.25 -3.87 -14.57
N THR A 45 -10.27 -4.51 -14.01
CA THR A 45 -10.40 -4.65 -12.56
C THR A 45 -9.24 -5.44 -11.98
N ARG A 46 -8.84 -6.51 -12.64
CA ARG A 46 -7.71 -7.34 -12.18
C ARG A 46 -6.41 -6.53 -12.18
N VAL A 47 -6.17 -5.78 -13.24
CA VAL A 47 -4.98 -4.92 -13.32
C VAL A 47 -5.01 -3.87 -12.21
N ALA A 48 -6.13 -3.23 -12.00
CA ALA A 48 -6.28 -2.21 -10.96
C ALA A 48 -5.99 -2.79 -9.58
N LYS A 49 -6.48 -3.99 -9.28
CA LYS A 49 -6.22 -4.64 -8.00
C LYS A 49 -4.75 -4.97 -7.82
N VAL A 50 -4.10 -5.49 -8.87
CA VAL A 50 -2.67 -5.82 -8.81
C VAL A 50 -1.86 -4.56 -8.57
N VAL A 51 -2.14 -3.48 -9.29
CA VAL A 51 -1.45 -2.20 -9.10
C VAL A 51 -1.68 -1.69 -7.69
N PHE A 52 -2.92 -1.72 -7.21
CA PHE A 52 -3.25 -1.27 -5.86
C PHE A 52 -2.45 -2.02 -4.80
N GLN A 53 -2.42 -3.35 -4.89
CA GLN A 53 -1.70 -4.16 -3.92
C GLN A 53 -0.20 -3.86 -3.93
N HIS A 54 0.39 -3.77 -5.13
CA HIS A 54 1.82 -3.50 -5.23
C HIS A 54 2.19 -2.11 -4.73
N VAL A 55 1.36 -1.11 -5.01
CA VAL A 55 1.60 0.25 -4.52
C VAL A 55 1.50 0.29 -3.00
N CYS A 56 0.48 -0.34 -2.42
CA CYS A 56 0.33 -0.40 -0.97
C CYS A 56 1.53 -1.08 -0.31
N GLN A 57 1.97 -2.21 -0.86
CA GLN A 57 3.11 -2.94 -0.32
C GLN A 57 4.40 -2.14 -0.45
N ASP A 58 4.61 -1.50 -1.58
CA ASP A 58 5.81 -0.72 -1.81
C ASP A 58 5.89 0.49 -0.88
N LEU A 59 4.78 1.23 -0.74
CA LEU A 59 4.75 2.39 0.15
C LEU A 59 4.88 1.98 1.62
N ALA A 60 4.25 0.87 2.00
CA ALA A 60 4.37 0.34 3.36
C ALA A 60 5.81 -0.07 3.65
N ALA A 61 6.48 -0.72 2.70
CA ALA A 61 7.87 -1.12 2.86
C ALA A 61 8.79 0.09 3.01
N LYS A 62 8.54 1.16 2.25
CA LYS A 62 9.30 2.40 2.38
C LYS A 62 9.09 3.05 3.73
N GLN A 63 7.87 3.02 4.24
CA GLN A 63 7.58 3.54 5.57
C GLN A 63 8.29 2.73 6.65
N VAL A 64 8.31 1.41 6.53
CA VAL A 64 9.03 0.53 7.46
C VAL A 64 10.50 0.92 7.49
N ALA A 65 11.12 1.15 6.34
CA ALA A 65 12.52 1.54 6.28
C ALA A 65 12.81 2.84 7.03
N LEU A 66 11.83 3.75 7.08
CA LEU A 66 11.98 5.01 7.79
C LEU A 66 11.69 4.90 9.29
N LEU A 67 10.84 3.98 9.69
CA LEU A 67 10.33 3.91 11.05
C LEU A 67 10.93 2.81 11.90
N GLN A 68 11.61 1.84 11.31
CA GLN A 68 12.20 0.78 12.12
C GLN A 68 13.38 1.32 12.90
N GLY A 69 13.67 0.66 14.03
CA GLY A 69 14.63 1.17 14.99
C GLY A 69 13.92 1.79 16.18
N PRO A 70 14.66 2.32 17.16
CA PRO A 70 14.04 2.87 18.35
C PRO A 70 13.10 4.02 18.04
N GLN A 71 11.91 3.99 18.62
CA GLN A 71 10.88 5.02 18.46
C GLN A 71 10.36 5.44 19.83
N PRO A 72 10.01 6.71 20.02
CA PRO A 72 9.47 7.17 21.29
C PRO A 72 8.05 6.68 21.50
N CYS A 73 7.76 6.21 22.71
CA CYS A 73 6.40 5.84 23.07
C CYS A 73 5.50 7.08 23.06
N PRO A 74 4.37 7.07 22.36
CA PRO A 74 3.50 8.24 22.30
C PRO A 74 2.83 8.56 23.65
N THR A 75 2.84 7.63 24.59
CA THR A 75 2.24 7.83 25.90
C THR A 75 3.23 8.37 26.92
N CYS A 76 4.40 7.75 27.04
CA CYS A 76 5.38 8.14 28.08
C CYS A 76 6.69 8.73 27.55
N GLY A 77 6.89 8.71 26.24
CA GLY A 77 8.08 9.30 25.63
C GLY A 77 9.33 8.44 25.70
N THR A 78 9.30 7.31 26.36
CA THR A 78 10.45 6.42 26.47
C THR A 78 10.77 5.84 25.09
N ARG A 79 12.05 5.81 24.74
CA ARG A 79 12.46 5.19 23.50
C ARG A 79 12.28 3.68 23.60
N CYS A 80 11.58 3.12 22.65
CA CYS A 80 11.20 1.72 22.64
C CYS A 80 11.73 1.04 21.40
N GLU A 81 12.04 -0.22 21.52
CA GLU A 81 12.41 -1.03 20.38
C GLU A 81 11.17 -1.34 19.56
N THR A 82 11.39 -1.54 18.27
CA THR A 82 10.32 -1.84 17.32
C THR A 82 10.62 -3.14 16.59
N GLU A 83 9.56 -3.73 16.06
CA GLU A 83 9.69 -4.88 15.18
C GLU A 83 8.82 -4.68 13.96
N VAL A 84 9.13 -5.38 12.89
CA VAL A 84 8.33 -5.37 11.67
C VAL A 84 7.36 -6.54 11.73
N ARG A 85 6.11 -6.26 11.49
CA ARG A 85 5.05 -7.27 11.53
C ARG A 85 4.25 -7.21 10.24
N ARG A 86 3.87 -8.37 9.71
CA ARG A 86 2.99 -8.41 8.55
C ARG A 86 1.55 -8.43 9.01
N ARG A 87 0.73 -7.65 8.33
CA ARG A 87 -0.68 -7.56 8.64
C ARG A 87 -1.51 -7.54 7.37
N THR A 88 -2.68 -8.17 7.42
CA THR A 88 -3.65 -8.10 6.33
C THR A 88 -4.65 -7.00 6.62
N LEU A 89 -4.80 -6.07 5.68
CA LEU A 89 -5.79 -5.00 5.76
C LEU A 89 -6.92 -5.31 4.79
N ASN A 90 -8.15 -5.15 5.25
CA ASN A 90 -9.32 -5.26 4.38
C ASN A 90 -9.60 -3.88 3.81
N THR A 91 -9.53 -3.76 2.50
CA THR A 91 -9.74 -2.49 1.81
C THR A 91 -10.91 -2.60 0.84
N ALA A 92 -11.34 -1.47 0.31
CA ALA A 92 -12.39 -1.47 -0.72
C ALA A 92 -11.98 -2.27 -1.96
N GLU A 93 -10.67 -2.40 -2.19
CA GLU A 93 -10.13 -3.15 -3.33
C GLU A 93 -9.76 -4.59 -2.97
N GLY A 94 -10.18 -5.05 -1.78
CA GLY A 94 -9.89 -6.39 -1.31
C GLY A 94 -8.80 -6.43 -0.26
N PRO A 95 -8.43 -7.62 0.23
CA PRO A 95 -7.41 -7.73 1.26
C PRO A 95 -6.02 -7.45 0.70
N VAL A 96 -5.21 -6.74 1.49
CA VAL A 96 -3.83 -6.41 1.14
C VAL A 96 -2.93 -6.74 2.31
N GLU A 97 -1.84 -7.44 2.05
CA GLU A 97 -0.84 -7.70 3.08
C GLU A 97 0.22 -6.61 3.03
N ILE A 98 0.48 -6.00 4.17
CA ILE A 98 1.51 -4.98 4.29
C ILE A 98 2.41 -5.28 5.48
N ASP A 99 3.61 -4.72 5.43
CA ASP A 99 4.50 -4.72 6.58
C ASP A 99 4.30 -3.42 7.33
N GLU A 100 4.32 -3.50 8.66
CA GLU A 100 4.24 -2.30 9.49
C GLU A 100 5.15 -2.43 10.69
N VAL A 101 5.52 -1.29 11.27
CA VAL A 101 6.38 -1.23 12.44
C VAL A 101 5.50 -1.16 13.68
N VAL A 102 5.82 -2.02 14.66
CA VAL A 102 5.14 -2.04 15.95
C VAL A 102 6.17 -1.75 17.03
N GLY A 103 5.89 -0.82 17.91
CA GLY A 103 6.74 -0.52 19.04
C GLY A 103 6.19 -1.15 20.31
N HIS A 104 7.10 -1.54 21.20
CA HIS A 104 6.75 -2.17 22.47
C HIS A 104 7.40 -1.38 23.61
N CYS A 105 6.60 -0.69 24.40
CA CYS A 105 7.09 0.05 25.55
C CYS A 105 7.32 -0.89 26.71
N LYS A 106 8.53 -0.87 27.26
CA LYS A 106 8.91 -1.75 28.39
C LYS A 106 8.85 -1.04 29.74
N GLU A 107 8.47 0.23 29.75
CA GLU A 107 8.37 0.97 31.02
C GLU A 107 7.29 0.35 31.89
N PRO A 108 7.57 0.05 33.17
CA PRO A 108 6.62 -0.64 34.05
C PRO A 108 5.27 0.07 34.18
N GLY A 109 5.25 1.39 34.09
CA GLY A 109 4.01 2.15 34.21
C GLY A 109 3.24 2.30 32.91
N CYS A 110 3.78 1.83 31.79
CA CYS A 110 3.16 2.00 30.49
C CYS A 110 2.87 0.67 29.80
N ARG A 111 3.93 -0.04 29.37
CA ARG A 111 3.82 -1.37 28.73
C ARG A 111 2.85 -1.45 27.57
N ARG A 112 2.81 -0.41 26.76
CA ARG A 112 1.89 -0.37 25.62
C ARG A 112 2.58 -0.76 24.34
N ASP A 113 1.82 -1.39 23.44
CA ASP A 113 2.20 -1.53 22.06
C ASP A 113 1.69 -0.32 21.30
N PHE A 114 2.43 0.13 20.30
CA PHE A 114 2.00 1.27 19.51
C PHE A 114 2.52 1.15 18.09
N PHE A 115 1.87 1.90 17.20
CA PHE A 115 2.24 1.91 15.79
C PHE A 115 2.79 3.30 15.46
N PRO A 116 4.10 3.43 15.22
CA PRO A 116 4.69 4.75 14.91
C PRO A 116 4.01 5.47 13.74
N SER A 117 3.53 4.72 12.74
CA SER A 117 2.84 5.30 11.60
C SER A 117 1.47 5.87 11.95
N ALA A 118 0.88 5.44 13.07
CA ALA A 118 -0.43 5.89 13.53
C ALA A 118 -0.33 6.79 14.75
N SER A 119 0.81 7.45 14.94
CA SER A 119 1.00 8.32 16.10
C SER A 119 -0.01 9.47 16.08
N PRO A 120 -0.41 9.98 17.26
CA PRO A 120 -1.39 11.07 17.32
C PRO A 120 -0.99 12.29 16.50
N THR A 121 0.29 12.63 16.48
CA THR A 121 0.80 13.77 15.72
C THR A 121 0.52 13.60 14.24
N ARG A 122 0.76 12.42 13.71
CA ARG A 122 0.55 12.16 12.28
C ARG A 122 -0.93 12.14 11.93
N LEU A 123 -1.74 11.55 12.80
CA LEU A 123 -3.18 11.53 12.59
C LEU A 123 -3.76 12.92 12.59
N ALA A 124 -3.31 13.76 13.50
CA ALA A 124 -3.76 15.14 13.56
C ALA A 124 -3.39 15.89 12.28
N SER A 125 -2.17 15.69 11.77
CA SER A 125 -1.74 16.30 10.52
C SER A 125 -2.56 15.80 9.33
N ALA A 126 -2.87 14.52 9.30
CA ALA A 126 -3.62 13.94 8.20
C ALA A 126 -5.07 14.43 8.16
N ARG A 127 -5.62 14.84 9.28
CA ARG A 127 -7.00 15.32 9.35
C ARG A 127 -7.16 16.79 8.99
N LEU A 128 -6.09 17.49 8.97
CA LEU A 128 -6.12 18.90 8.62
C LEU A 128 -6.01 19.10 7.13
#